data_0265fb7f561f4019eaeea71e43cf05e5
#
_entry.id   0265fb7f561f4019eaeea71e43cf05e5
#
_cell.length_a   1.000
_cell.length_b   1.000
_cell.length_c   1.000
_cell.angle_alpha   90.00
_cell.angle_beta   90.00
_cell.angle_gamma   90.00
#
_symmetry.space_group_name_H-M   'P 1'
#
loop_
_entity.id
_entity.type
_entity.pdbx_description
1 polymer ?
#
loop_
_entity_poly.entity_id
_entity_poly.type
_entity_poly.pdbx_seq_one_letter_code
_entity_poly.pdbx_strand_id
1 'polypeptide(L)'
;MSEKWVQTWGQAHSAFSFFYYPSCKKTYRMVVRSFIQGKAVRLELSNECAKNDVYIGSLTVANCDENGIFTSECKVVTVNSEDSFVIKKGEVVRTDAVDLDVEADGYFCVSAYVEKGALRSGNLIDNVNLITVKGDVTKEKCVENQPRIRDGVREVASKVLRMYFHKPIPLFQSVELLNETGATAITVFGDSISQQGYWTNAFSERIREEYKGRYSVINKSIMGNRIRFDFGKRFICKGLFGISGLNRLQRDVVNYPDTEYVIFALGTNDFLQPGTIMAGKGDFPKARELFDAVVGIGEKLHENGKKCIVFNVLNFGECVDSRPHKEAEVTAYNRLLNENKDKFHAVYDQAILCVNPDKPTCSRKEYLGKDYLHPNKEGGQIVADGVDLSWFR
;
A
#
# COMPACT_ATOMS: atom_id res chain seq x y z
N MET A 1 -1.19 -13.90 -26.91
CA MET A 1 -0.86 -14.01 -25.47
C MET A 1 -2.11 -14.53 -24.77
N SER A 2 -1.99 -15.34 -23.73
CA SER A 2 -3.16 -15.83 -22.99
C SER A 2 -3.72 -14.71 -22.10
N GLU A 3 -5.04 -14.65 -22.00
CA GLU A 3 -5.73 -13.76 -21.05
C GLU A 3 -5.33 -14.08 -19.61
N LYS A 4 -5.12 -13.06 -18.82
CA LYS A 4 -4.86 -13.21 -17.38
C LYS A 4 -5.42 -12.05 -16.58
N TRP A 5 -5.76 -12.34 -15.33
CA TRP A 5 -6.13 -11.33 -14.36
C TRP A 5 -4.89 -10.61 -13.86
N VAL A 6 -4.91 -9.27 -13.90
CA VAL A 6 -3.82 -8.41 -13.47
C VAL A 6 -4.37 -7.33 -12.54
N GLN A 7 -3.76 -7.18 -11.38
CA GLN A 7 -4.11 -6.08 -10.48
C GLN A 7 -3.85 -4.74 -11.16
N THR A 8 -4.83 -3.86 -11.16
CA THR A 8 -4.67 -2.46 -11.55
C THR A 8 -4.60 -1.53 -10.33
N TRP A 9 -5.15 -1.97 -9.21
CA TRP A 9 -5.06 -1.31 -7.92
C TRP A 9 -5.07 -2.37 -6.80
N GLY A 10 -4.43 -2.04 -5.68
CA GLY A 10 -4.45 -2.90 -4.52
C GLY A 10 -3.75 -2.28 -3.32
N GLN A 11 -4.09 -2.81 -2.14
CA GLN A 11 -3.47 -2.44 -0.87
C GLN A 11 -3.32 -3.65 0.04
N ALA A 12 -2.44 -3.55 1.03
CA ALA A 12 -2.39 -4.50 2.13
C ALA A 12 -3.34 -4.05 3.24
N HIS A 13 -4.03 -4.98 3.89
CA HIS A 13 -4.92 -4.66 4.99
C HIS A 13 -4.24 -4.75 6.35
N SER A 14 -4.60 -3.79 7.22
CA SER A 14 -4.33 -3.77 8.65
C SER A 14 -5.61 -3.40 9.40
N ALA A 15 -5.62 -3.55 10.72
CA ALA A 15 -6.78 -3.19 11.52
C ALA A 15 -6.81 -1.67 11.76
N PHE A 16 -7.90 -1.02 11.42
CA PHE A 16 -8.09 0.38 11.77
C PHE A 16 -8.15 0.56 13.30
N SER A 17 -7.45 1.57 13.80
CA SER A 17 -7.62 2.03 15.18
C SER A 17 -8.92 2.82 15.33
N PHE A 18 -9.34 3.06 16.58
CA PHE A 18 -10.54 3.80 16.93
C PHE A 18 -10.74 5.13 16.17
N PHE A 19 -9.65 5.82 15.83
CA PHE A 19 -9.71 7.11 15.12
C PHE A 19 -10.09 7.01 13.64
N TYR A 20 -10.04 5.80 13.05
CA TYR A 20 -10.18 5.59 11.61
C TYR A 20 -11.41 4.80 11.20
N TYR A 21 -12.36 4.51 12.11
CA TYR A 21 -13.50 3.69 11.76
C TYR A 21 -14.42 4.35 10.73
N PRO A 22 -14.44 3.83 9.51
CA PRO A 22 -15.47 4.17 8.56
C PRO A 22 -16.84 3.67 9.06
N SER A 23 -17.91 4.37 8.68
CA SER A 23 -19.27 4.06 9.13
C SER A 23 -20.06 3.28 8.09
N CYS A 24 -20.96 2.40 8.51
CA CYS A 24 -21.98 1.80 7.63
C CYS A 24 -23.09 2.79 7.23
N LYS A 25 -24.04 2.33 6.44
CA LYS A 25 -25.13 3.09 5.78
C LYS A 25 -24.57 4.19 4.88
N LYS A 26 -23.48 3.85 4.17
CA LYS A 26 -22.78 4.75 3.25
C LYS A 26 -22.29 4.00 2.02
N THR A 27 -22.26 4.72 0.92
CA THR A 27 -21.57 4.31 -0.28
C THR A 27 -20.12 4.81 -0.23
N TYR A 28 -19.20 3.93 -0.53
CA TYR A 28 -17.78 4.18 -0.73
C TYR A 28 -17.49 4.01 -2.23
N ARG A 29 -17.27 5.13 -2.93
CA ARG A 29 -16.89 5.12 -4.35
C ARG A 29 -15.41 5.40 -4.46
N MET A 30 -14.67 4.41 -4.96
CA MET A 30 -13.25 4.49 -5.23
C MET A 30 -13.06 4.76 -6.72
N VAL A 31 -12.37 5.85 -7.06
CA VAL A 31 -12.03 6.21 -8.44
C VAL A 31 -10.63 5.71 -8.73
N VAL A 32 -10.51 4.75 -9.64
CA VAL A 32 -9.25 4.10 -9.99
C VAL A 32 -8.81 4.59 -11.37
N ARG A 33 -7.57 5.09 -11.47
CA ARG A 33 -6.91 5.26 -12.76
C ARG A 33 -6.17 3.99 -13.09
N SER A 34 -6.51 3.35 -14.20
CA SER A 34 -5.83 2.15 -14.65
C SER A 34 -4.69 2.47 -15.61
N PHE A 35 -3.48 2.00 -15.33
CA PHE A 35 -2.35 2.13 -16.26
C PHE A 35 -2.30 1.01 -17.30
N ILE A 36 -3.10 -0.03 -17.13
CA ILE A 36 -3.24 -1.17 -18.04
C ILE A 36 -4.67 -1.24 -18.56
N GLN A 37 -4.85 -1.81 -19.74
CA GLN A 37 -6.17 -2.06 -20.28
C GLN A 37 -6.72 -3.42 -19.86
N GLY A 38 -8.05 -3.59 -19.92
CA GLY A 38 -8.72 -4.87 -19.70
C GLY A 38 -10.18 -4.83 -20.12
N LYS A 39 -10.77 -6.02 -20.31
CA LYS A 39 -12.14 -6.19 -20.83
C LYS A 39 -13.15 -6.60 -19.76
N ALA A 40 -12.70 -6.98 -18.59
CA ALA A 40 -13.53 -7.31 -17.45
C ALA A 40 -12.85 -6.91 -16.15
N VAL A 41 -13.66 -6.67 -15.12
CA VAL A 41 -13.23 -6.29 -13.75
C VAL A 41 -13.68 -7.36 -12.76
N ARG A 42 -12.83 -7.68 -11.79
CA ARG A 42 -13.20 -8.38 -10.55
C ARG A 42 -12.49 -7.77 -9.36
N LEU A 43 -13.00 -8.00 -8.18
CA LEU A 43 -12.54 -7.37 -6.94
C LEU A 43 -12.23 -8.40 -5.88
N GLU A 44 -11.31 -8.06 -4.97
CA GLU A 44 -11.24 -8.68 -3.66
C GLU A 44 -11.66 -7.65 -2.60
N LEU A 45 -12.62 -8.06 -1.76
CA LEU A 45 -13.12 -7.29 -0.63
C LEU A 45 -12.73 -8.00 0.65
N SER A 46 -12.12 -7.27 1.60
CA SER A 46 -11.53 -7.88 2.79
C SER A 46 -12.14 -7.35 4.08
N ASN A 47 -12.49 -8.29 4.94
CA ASN A 47 -12.88 -8.08 6.33
C ASN A 47 -11.93 -8.83 7.29
N GLU A 48 -10.71 -9.18 6.83
CA GLU A 48 -9.76 -10.06 7.52
C GLU A 48 -9.30 -9.53 8.88
N CYS A 49 -9.18 -8.21 9.05
CA CYS A 49 -8.76 -7.60 10.30
C CYS A 49 -9.94 -7.26 11.24
N ALA A 50 -11.16 -7.57 10.85
CA ALA A 50 -12.35 -7.21 11.61
C ALA A 50 -12.81 -8.30 12.58
N LYS A 51 -13.60 -7.89 13.57
CA LYS A 51 -14.19 -8.78 14.58
C LYS A 51 -15.68 -9.06 14.36
N ASN A 52 -16.30 -8.39 13.39
CA ASN A 52 -17.71 -8.49 13.07
C ASN A 52 -17.89 -8.64 11.58
N ASP A 53 -19.00 -9.24 11.18
CA ASP A 53 -19.40 -9.36 9.78
C ASP A 53 -19.74 -7.99 9.18
N VAL A 54 -19.54 -7.83 7.88
CA VAL A 54 -19.89 -6.65 7.09
C VAL A 54 -20.89 -7.04 6.02
N TYR A 55 -21.98 -6.30 5.91
CA TYR A 55 -23.07 -6.52 4.97
C TYR A 55 -22.98 -5.50 3.84
N ILE A 56 -22.83 -5.99 2.63
CA ILE A 56 -22.80 -5.20 1.40
C ILE A 56 -24.19 -5.27 0.79
N GLY A 57 -24.88 -4.12 0.71
CA GLY A 57 -26.22 -4.02 0.13
C GLY A 57 -26.19 -3.91 -1.38
N SER A 58 -25.14 -3.28 -1.94
CA SER A 58 -24.91 -3.22 -3.39
C SER A 58 -23.45 -2.95 -3.71
N LEU A 59 -22.99 -3.44 -4.86
CA LEU A 59 -21.65 -3.22 -5.39
C LEU A 59 -21.74 -2.99 -6.89
N THR A 60 -21.10 -1.93 -7.39
CA THR A 60 -21.17 -1.57 -8.82
C THR A 60 -19.82 -1.11 -9.36
N VAL A 61 -19.67 -1.19 -10.68
CA VAL A 61 -18.54 -0.62 -11.44
C VAL A 61 -19.06 0.16 -12.64
N ALA A 62 -18.33 1.20 -13.03
CA ALA A 62 -18.59 1.97 -14.26
C ALA A 62 -17.31 2.67 -14.69
N ASN A 63 -17.12 2.90 -15.99
CA ASN A 63 -16.13 3.87 -16.43
C ASN A 63 -16.55 5.26 -15.98
N CYS A 64 -15.60 6.11 -15.64
CA CYS A 64 -15.86 7.44 -15.12
C CYS A 64 -14.74 8.43 -15.55
N ASP A 65 -14.94 9.68 -15.24
CA ASP A 65 -13.86 10.68 -15.29
C ASP A 65 -13.01 10.67 -14.00
N GLU A 66 -12.01 11.52 -13.94
CA GLU A 66 -11.12 11.66 -12.76
C GLU A 66 -11.84 12.07 -11.46
N ASN A 67 -13.05 12.64 -11.59
CA ASN A 67 -13.90 13.07 -10.48
C ASN A 67 -14.91 11.99 -10.05
N GLY A 68 -14.96 10.84 -10.74
CA GLY A 68 -15.86 9.73 -10.45
C GLY A 68 -17.27 9.90 -11.01
N ILE A 69 -17.46 10.78 -12.01
CA ILE A 69 -18.71 10.94 -12.76
C ILE A 69 -18.76 9.87 -13.85
N PHE A 70 -19.79 9.03 -13.85
CA PHE A 70 -19.90 7.93 -14.80
C PHE A 70 -19.91 8.40 -16.25
N THR A 71 -19.08 7.78 -17.07
CA THR A 71 -19.03 7.95 -18.53
C THR A 71 -19.62 6.77 -19.28
N SER A 72 -19.85 5.64 -18.60
CA SER A 72 -20.54 4.47 -19.12
C SER A 72 -21.76 4.10 -18.28
N GLU A 73 -22.52 3.12 -18.73
CA GLU A 73 -23.54 2.48 -17.92
C GLU A 73 -22.92 1.80 -16.69
N CYS A 74 -23.62 1.90 -15.57
CA CYS A 74 -23.23 1.28 -14.31
C CYS A 74 -23.62 -0.19 -14.31
N LYS A 75 -22.68 -1.08 -14.00
CA LYS A 75 -22.87 -2.53 -13.93
C LYS A 75 -22.83 -3.02 -12.49
N VAL A 76 -23.75 -3.94 -12.15
CA VAL A 76 -23.78 -4.59 -10.83
C VAL A 76 -22.67 -5.63 -10.76
N VAL A 77 -21.99 -5.67 -9.62
CA VAL A 77 -20.98 -6.69 -9.30
C VAL A 77 -21.55 -7.62 -8.23
N THR A 78 -21.47 -8.91 -8.46
CA THR A 78 -22.05 -9.94 -7.61
C THR A 78 -20.96 -10.77 -6.90
N VAL A 79 -21.38 -11.54 -5.91
CA VAL A 79 -20.59 -12.62 -5.30
C VAL A 79 -21.45 -13.88 -5.32
N ASN A 80 -21.00 -14.92 -6.02
CA ASN A 80 -21.78 -16.13 -6.26
C ASN A 80 -23.17 -15.83 -6.85
N SER A 81 -23.25 -14.86 -7.78
CA SER A 81 -24.48 -14.38 -8.44
C SER A 81 -25.46 -13.64 -7.52
N GLU A 82 -25.05 -13.28 -6.30
CA GLU A 82 -25.88 -12.50 -5.37
C GLU A 82 -25.46 -11.03 -5.38
N ASP A 83 -26.44 -10.11 -5.56
CA ASP A 83 -26.23 -8.65 -5.61
C ASP A 83 -25.89 -8.06 -4.24
N SER A 84 -26.36 -8.71 -3.17
CA SER A 84 -26.07 -8.37 -1.80
C SER A 84 -25.48 -9.57 -1.07
N PHE A 85 -24.45 -9.35 -0.24
CA PHE A 85 -23.74 -10.43 0.40
C PHE A 85 -23.10 -10.01 1.73
N VAL A 86 -22.62 -11.00 2.47
CA VAL A 86 -21.97 -10.81 3.75
C VAL A 86 -20.50 -11.23 3.65
N ILE A 87 -19.62 -10.34 4.07
CA ILE A 87 -18.21 -10.67 4.29
C ILE A 87 -18.03 -11.00 5.76
N LYS A 88 -17.81 -12.28 6.06
CA LYS A 88 -17.64 -12.73 7.44
C LYS A 88 -16.39 -12.11 8.08
N LYS A 89 -16.36 -12.03 9.39
CA LYS A 89 -15.17 -11.64 10.14
C LYS A 89 -13.99 -12.54 9.77
N GLY A 90 -12.85 -11.94 9.48
CA GLY A 90 -11.62 -12.68 9.13
C GLY A 90 -11.55 -13.17 7.69
N GLU A 91 -12.55 -12.88 6.84
CA GLU A 91 -12.63 -13.35 5.46
C GLU A 91 -12.25 -12.29 4.42
N VAL A 92 -11.81 -12.79 3.28
CA VAL A 92 -11.67 -12.07 2.01
C VAL A 92 -12.61 -12.73 1.00
N VAL A 93 -13.39 -11.93 0.29
CA VAL A 93 -14.32 -12.41 -0.75
C VAL A 93 -13.83 -11.91 -2.10
N ARG A 94 -13.82 -12.80 -3.09
CA ARG A 94 -13.61 -12.42 -4.50
C ARG A 94 -14.96 -12.34 -5.18
N THR A 95 -15.19 -11.28 -5.95
CA THR A 95 -16.42 -11.08 -6.71
C THR A 95 -16.41 -11.91 -7.97
N ASP A 96 -17.61 -12.09 -8.53
CA ASP A 96 -17.78 -12.52 -9.92
C ASP A 96 -17.17 -11.47 -10.85
N ALA A 97 -16.76 -11.89 -12.04
CA ALA A 97 -16.26 -11.01 -13.09
C ALA A 97 -17.41 -10.25 -13.74
N VAL A 98 -17.16 -8.98 -14.07
CA VAL A 98 -18.11 -8.12 -14.79
C VAL A 98 -17.43 -7.57 -16.03
N ASP A 99 -18.03 -7.74 -17.20
CA ASP A 99 -17.54 -7.17 -18.45
C ASP A 99 -17.52 -5.64 -18.35
N LEU A 100 -16.36 -5.05 -18.47
CA LEU A 100 -16.15 -3.60 -18.51
C LEU A 100 -14.83 -3.35 -19.26
N ASP A 101 -14.95 -2.76 -20.45
CA ASP A 101 -13.79 -2.35 -21.20
C ASP A 101 -13.17 -1.13 -20.52
N VAL A 102 -11.94 -1.30 -20.01
CA VAL A 102 -11.14 -0.25 -19.37
C VAL A 102 -9.91 -0.01 -20.23
N GLU A 103 -9.77 1.21 -20.72
CA GLU A 103 -8.60 1.63 -21.48
C GLU A 103 -7.38 1.86 -20.58
N ALA A 104 -6.19 1.68 -21.14
CA ALA A 104 -4.97 2.12 -20.47
C ALA A 104 -5.02 3.65 -20.26
N ASP A 105 -4.63 4.13 -19.08
CA ASP A 105 -4.80 5.50 -18.60
C ASP A 105 -6.27 5.94 -18.38
N GLY A 106 -7.22 5.04 -18.58
CA GLY A 106 -8.63 5.29 -18.30
C GLY A 106 -8.96 5.32 -16.81
N TYR A 107 -10.09 5.96 -16.49
CA TYR A 107 -10.65 5.97 -15.15
C TYR A 107 -11.91 5.11 -15.08
N PHE A 108 -12.02 4.36 -14.03
CA PHE A 108 -13.26 3.69 -13.67
C PHE A 108 -13.47 3.77 -12.16
N CYS A 109 -14.69 3.59 -11.71
CA CYS A 109 -14.96 3.59 -10.29
C CYS A 109 -15.64 2.31 -9.84
N VAL A 110 -15.36 1.96 -8.60
CA VAL A 110 -16.01 0.89 -7.84
C VAL A 110 -16.79 1.54 -6.72
N SER A 111 -18.10 1.26 -6.61
CA SER A 111 -18.97 1.82 -5.58
C SER A 111 -19.58 0.70 -4.75
N ALA A 112 -19.31 0.68 -3.44
CA ALA A 112 -19.83 -0.28 -2.49
C ALA A 112 -20.72 0.40 -1.46
N TYR A 113 -21.96 -0.03 -1.33
CA TYR A 113 -22.86 0.37 -0.25
C TYR A 113 -22.71 -0.60 0.92
N VAL A 114 -22.23 -0.10 2.03
CA VAL A 114 -22.12 -0.87 3.27
C VAL A 114 -23.38 -0.62 4.10
N GLU A 115 -24.26 -1.60 4.12
CA GLU A 115 -25.54 -1.51 4.82
C GLU A 115 -25.36 -1.59 6.34
N LYS A 116 -24.56 -2.59 6.79
CA LYS A 116 -24.36 -2.89 8.22
C LYS A 116 -22.96 -3.41 8.47
N GLY A 117 -22.47 -3.18 9.67
CA GLY A 117 -21.18 -3.68 10.14
C GLY A 117 -20.19 -2.58 10.51
N ALA A 118 -19.06 -2.97 11.06
CA ALA A 118 -17.98 -2.07 11.42
C ALA A 118 -16.79 -2.31 10.50
N LEU A 119 -16.52 -1.37 9.62
CA LEU A 119 -15.38 -1.42 8.68
C LEU A 119 -14.07 -1.23 9.44
N ARG A 120 -13.41 -2.32 9.78
CA ARG A 120 -12.16 -2.33 10.57
C ARG A 120 -10.96 -2.82 9.80
N SER A 121 -11.15 -3.33 8.61
CA SER A 121 -10.12 -3.82 7.72
C SER A 121 -9.89 -2.84 6.59
N GLY A 122 -8.64 -2.48 6.34
CA GLY A 122 -8.26 -1.55 5.27
C GLY A 122 -6.87 -0.96 5.47
N ASN A 123 -6.58 0.14 4.80
CA ASN A 123 -5.31 0.83 4.90
C ASN A 123 -5.50 2.36 4.84
N LEU A 124 -4.42 3.07 5.13
CA LEU A 124 -4.31 4.53 5.07
C LEU A 124 -3.39 4.93 3.92
N ILE A 125 -3.82 4.68 2.69
CA ILE A 125 -3.01 4.91 1.49
C ILE A 125 -3.55 6.09 0.68
N ASP A 126 -2.67 6.84 0.01
CA ASP A 126 -3.04 8.05 -0.77
C ASP A 126 -2.67 7.88 -2.24
N ASN A 127 -3.27 6.88 -2.90
CA ASN A 127 -3.08 6.59 -4.32
C ASN A 127 -4.40 6.46 -5.08
N VAL A 128 -5.51 6.84 -4.46
CA VAL A 128 -6.84 6.75 -5.07
C VAL A 128 -7.78 7.80 -4.48
N ASN A 129 -8.69 8.31 -5.29
CA ASN A 129 -9.73 9.21 -4.81
C ASN A 129 -10.91 8.38 -4.25
N LEU A 130 -11.19 8.54 -2.94
CA LEU A 130 -12.31 7.90 -2.28
C LEU A 130 -13.40 8.92 -1.94
N ILE A 131 -14.55 8.78 -2.57
CA ILE A 131 -15.77 9.56 -2.34
C ILE A 131 -16.66 8.79 -1.37
N THR A 132 -17.16 9.44 -0.31
CA THR A 132 -18.01 8.80 0.68
C THR A 132 -19.33 9.56 0.81
N VAL A 133 -20.45 8.88 0.59
CA VAL A 133 -21.81 9.46 0.60
C VAL A 133 -22.73 8.66 1.49
N LYS A 134 -23.69 9.31 2.15
CA LYS A 134 -24.71 8.65 2.98
C LYS A 134 -25.76 7.98 2.08
N GLY A 135 -26.19 6.77 2.46
CA GLY A 135 -27.19 5.98 1.74
C GLY A 135 -26.58 5.16 0.60
N ASP A 136 -27.43 4.43 -0.10
CA ASP A 136 -27.08 3.71 -1.31
C ASP A 136 -27.22 4.63 -2.53
N VAL A 137 -26.08 5.06 -3.04
CA VAL A 137 -25.96 5.87 -4.25
C VAL A 137 -24.99 5.21 -5.25
N THR A 138 -24.85 3.87 -5.16
CA THR A 138 -23.91 3.11 -6.01
C THR A 138 -24.20 3.28 -7.49
N LYS A 139 -25.46 3.47 -7.88
CA LYS A 139 -25.93 3.63 -9.27
C LYS A 139 -26.05 5.08 -9.72
N GLU A 140 -25.85 6.05 -8.82
CA GLU A 140 -25.93 7.47 -9.17
C GLU A 140 -24.74 7.90 -10.03
N LYS A 141 -25.04 8.56 -11.17
CA LYS A 141 -24.04 8.99 -12.14
C LYS A 141 -23.00 9.94 -11.54
N CYS A 142 -23.46 10.89 -10.74
CA CYS A 142 -22.64 11.90 -10.09
C CYS A 142 -22.94 11.92 -8.59
N VAL A 143 -21.92 11.89 -7.78
CA VAL A 143 -22.05 11.97 -6.31
C VAL A 143 -21.01 12.94 -5.75
N GLU A 144 -21.43 13.72 -4.76
CA GLU A 144 -20.55 14.65 -4.06
C GLU A 144 -20.03 14.05 -2.76
N ASN A 145 -18.73 14.23 -2.51
CA ASN A 145 -18.13 13.76 -1.27
C ASN A 145 -18.73 14.48 -0.06
N GLN A 146 -19.23 13.72 0.90
CA GLN A 146 -19.73 14.26 2.16
C GLN A 146 -18.65 14.13 3.24
N PRO A 147 -17.90 15.20 3.54
CA PRO A 147 -16.83 15.16 4.52
C PRO A 147 -17.39 14.77 5.90
N ARG A 148 -16.63 14.00 6.64
CA ARG A 148 -17.02 13.57 7.99
C ARG A 148 -16.63 14.65 8.99
N ILE A 149 -17.42 14.84 10.03
CA ILE A 149 -17.05 15.69 11.19
C ILE A 149 -15.68 15.28 11.76
N ARG A 150 -15.37 13.96 11.74
CA ARG A 150 -14.08 13.42 12.18
C ARG A 150 -12.89 13.78 11.28
N ASP A 151 -13.10 14.21 10.04
CA ASP A 151 -12.00 14.61 9.14
C ASP A 151 -11.41 15.94 9.61
N GLY A 152 -12.22 16.85 10.13
CA GLY A 152 -11.74 18.09 10.80
C GLY A 152 -10.94 17.78 12.09
N VAL A 153 -11.39 16.82 12.90
CA VAL A 153 -10.64 16.38 14.09
C VAL A 153 -9.30 15.75 13.70
N ARG A 154 -9.24 14.97 12.62
CA ARG A 154 -7.98 14.40 12.10
C ARG A 154 -7.03 15.47 11.61
N GLU A 155 -7.53 16.49 10.93
CA GLU A 155 -6.70 17.61 10.45
C GLU A 155 -6.07 18.35 11.64
N VAL A 156 -6.84 18.60 12.69
CA VAL A 156 -6.31 19.20 13.93
C VAL A 156 -5.33 18.25 14.62
N ALA A 157 -5.68 16.97 14.75
CA ALA A 157 -4.79 15.97 15.36
C ALA A 157 -3.49 15.79 14.58
N SER A 158 -3.53 15.84 13.23
CA SER A 158 -2.32 15.77 12.39
C SER A 158 -1.39 16.95 12.65
N LYS A 159 -1.96 18.14 12.79
CA LYS A 159 -1.19 19.36 13.11
C LYS A 159 -0.59 19.31 14.50
N VAL A 160 -1.33 18.81 15.50
CA VAL A 160 -0.90 18.72 16.90
C VAL A 160 0.12 17.60 17.11
N LEU A 161 -0.14 16.41 16.54
CA LEU A 161 0.71 15.22 16.73
C LEU A 161 1.86 15.12 15.71
N ARG A 162 1.92 16.06 14.77
CA ARG A 162 2.90 16.05 13.65
C ARG A 162 2.92 14.74 12.85
N MET A 163 1.78 14.03 12.83
CA MET A 163 1.61 12.76 12.12
C MET A 163 0.80 12.97 10.85
N TYR A 164 1.18 12.29 9.77
CA TYR A 164 0.39 12.26 8.54
C TYR A 164 -0.79 11.30 8.71
N PHE A 165 -2.02 11.84 8.66
CA PHE A 165 -3.23 11.04 8.70
C PHE A 165 -3.85 10.97 7.30
N HIS A 166 -3.56 9.91 6.59
CA HIS A 166 -4.20 9.61 5.31
C HIS A 166 -5.67 9.20 5.51
N LYS A 167 -6.47 9.34 4.47
CA LYS A 167 -7.86 8.88 4.49
C LYS A 167 -7.90 7.35 4.55
N PRO A 168 -8.74 6.74 5.41
CA PRO A 168 -8.88 5.30 5.42
C PRO A 168 -9.61 4.81 4.18
N ILE A 169 -9.05 3.84 3.50
CA ILE A 169 -9.70 3.08 2.43
C ILE A 169 -10.09 1.73 3.03
N PRO A 170 -11.35 1.55 3.41
CA PRO A 170 -11.81 0.29 3.96
C PRO A 170 -12.21 -0.68 2.88
N LEU A 171 -12.33 -1.96 3.23
CA LEU A 171 -13.00 -2.98 2.44
C LEU A 171 -12.26 -3.43 1.19
N PHE A 172 -11.91 -2.51 0.27
CA PHE A 172 -11.28 -2.85 -1.01
C PHE A 172 -9.86 -3.36 -0.80
N GLN A 173 -9.53 -4.57 -1.27
CA GLN A 173 -8.20 -5.18 -1.17
C GLN A 173 -7.47 -5.16 -2.50
N SER A 174 -8.14 -5.60 -3.57
CA SER A 174 -7.61 -5.50 -4.92
C SER A 174 -8.71 -5.24 -5.95
N VAL A 175 -8.31 -4.64 -7.06
CA VAL A 175 -9.09 -4.51 -8.28
C VAL A 175 -8.25 -5.09 -9.41
N GLU A 176 -8.79 -6.09 -10.09
CA GLU A 176 -8.12 -6.82 -11.17
C GLU A 176 -8.86 -6.64 -12.48
N LEU A 177 -8.10 -6.49 -13.56
CA LEU A 177 -8.61 -6.44 -14.93
C LEU A 177 -8.21 -7.73 -15.68
N LEU A 178 -9.11 -8.25 -16.51
CA LEU A 178 -8.81 -9.33 -17.45
C LEU A 178 -8.04 -8.74 -18.62
N ASN A 179 -6.73 -8.94 -18.62
CA ASN A 179 -5.79 -8.35 -19.57
C ASN A 179 -5.35 -9.35 -20.63
N GLU A 180 -5.27 -8.90 -21.90
CA GLU A 180 -4.87 -9.68 -23.07
C GLU A 180 -3.51 -9.25 -23.64
N THR A 181 -2.96 -8.12 -23.18
CA THR A 181 -1.73 -7.54 -23.73
C THR A 181 -0.46 -8.05 -23.08
N GLY A 182 -0.60 -8.90 -22.05
CA GLY A 182 0.55 -9.43 -21.32
C GLY A 182 1.05 -8.51 -20.20
N ALA A 183 0.26 -7.53 -19.79
CA ALA A 183 0.60 -6.65 -18.66
C ALA A 183 0.86 -7.44 -17.37
N THR A 184 1.67 -6.88 -16.47
CA THR A 184 2.00 -7.45 -15.16
C THR A 184 1.98 -6.39 -14.08
N ALA A 185 2.15 -6.79 -12.82
CA ALA A 185 2.19 -5.88 -11.69
C ALA A 185 3.61 -5.75 -11.12
N ILE A 186 3.94 -4.55 -10.67
CA ILE A 186 5.07 -4.22 -9.79
C ILE A 186 4.49 -3.98 -8.41
N THR A 187 4.77 -4.84 -7.44
CA THR A 187 4.26 -4.70 -6.07
C THR A 187 5.27 -4.01 -5.17
N VAL A 188 4.89 -2.90 -4.56
CA VAL A 188 5.66 -2.24 -3.50
C VAL A 188 5.25 -2.82 -2.15
N PHE A 189 6.20 -3.45 -1.47
CA PHE A 189 6.03 -4.09 -0.18
C PHE A 189 6.86 -3.36 0.88
N GLY A 190 6.25 -2.38 1.52
CA GLY A 190 6.95 -1.39 2.33
C GLY A 190 6.26 -1.03 3.65
N ASP A 191 6.77 0.03 4.26
CA ASP A 191 6.24 0.64 5.48
C ASP A 191 5.61 2.03 5.21
N SER A 192 5.59 2.92 6.22
CA SER A 192 5.00 4.26 6.11
C SER A 192 5.68 5.14 5.05
N ILE A 193 6.97 4.96 4.79
CA ILE A 193 7.73 5.74 3.80
C ILE A 193 7.18 5.47 2.39
N SER A 194 6.77 4.24 2.13
CA SER A 194 6.13 3.85 0.86
C SER A 194 4.62 4.09 0.86
N GLN A 195 3.96 3.84 2.00
CA GLN A 195 2.50 3.98 2.12
C GLN A 195 2.03 5.42 1.89
N GLN A 196 2.77 6.42 2.36
CA GLN A 196 2.41 7.84 2.22
C GLN A 196 2.28 8.33 0.76
N GLY A 197 2.78 7.58 -0.21
CA GLY A 197 2.56 7.83 -1.62
C GLY A 197 3.59 8.74 -2.31
N TYR A 198 4.38 9.52 -1.61
CA TYR A 198 5.24 10.53 -2.26
C TYR A 198 6.19 9.95 -3.30
N TRP A 199 6.94 8.90 -2.97
CA TRP A 199 7.81 8.28 -3.95
C TRP A 199 7.08 7.24 -4.80
N THR A 200 6.13 6.48 -4.23
CA THR A 200 5.44 5.42 -4.95
C THR A 200 4.55 5.94 -6.06
N ASN A 201 3.85 7.07 -5.85
CA ASN A 201 3.03 7.69 -6.88
C ASN A 201 3.91 8.30 -7.99
N ALA A 202 5.00 8.99 -7.62
CA ALA A 202 5.96 9.53 -8.60
C ALA A 202 6.62 8.41 -9.43
N PHE A 203 7.03 7.30 -8.79
CA PHE A 203 7.55 6.11 -9.47
C PHE A 203 6.49 5.48 -10.40
N SER A 204 5.25 5.40 -9.94
CA SER A 204 4.14 4.87 -10.74
C SER A 204 3.94 5.65 -12.04
N GLU A 205 4.00 6.99 -12.00
CA GLU A 205 3.92 7.83 -13.20
C GLU A 205 5.12 7.60 -14.14
N ARG A 206 6.35 7.46 -13.60
CA ARG A 206 7.53 7.14 -14.41
C ARG A 206 7.40 5.79 -15.13
N ILE A 207 6.90 4.76 -14.44
CA ILE A 207 6.62 3.43 -15.03
C ILE A 207 5.57 3.56 -16.14
N ARG A 208 4.50 4.32 -15.90
CA ARG A 208 3.44 4.55 -16.88
C ARG A 208 3.97 5.21 -18.16
N GLU A 209 4.83 6.23 -18.00
CA GLU A 209 5.41 6.96 -19.12
C GLU A 209 6.38 6.11 -19.95
N GLU A 210 7.26 5.37 -19.29
CA GLU A 210 8.28 4.55 -19.95
C GLU A 210 7.68 3.27 -20.57
N TYR A 211 6.74 2.62 -19.89
CA TYR A 211 6.27 1.26 -20.25
C TYR A 211 4.78 1.18 -20.59
N LYS A 212 4.19 2.22 -21.08
CA LYS A 212 2.79 2.39 -21.49
C LYS A 212 1.96 1.10 -21.59
N GLY A 213 1.04 0.90 -20.64
CA GLY A 213 0.13 -0.25 -20.65
C GLY A 213 0.75 -1.60 -20.24
N ARG A 214 2.06 -1.65 -19.91
CA ARG A 214 2.75 -2.90 -19.56
C ARG A 214 2.69 -3.23 -18.08
N TYR A 215 2.76 -2.23 -17.22
CA TYR A 215 2.81 -2.42 -15.77
C TYR A 215 1.76 -1.62 -15.02
N SER A 216 1.20 -2.23 -13.98
CA SER A 216 0.56 -1.53 -12.87
C SER A 216 1.49 -1.50 -11.66
N VAL A 217 1.42 -0.45 -10.85
CA VAL A 217 2.19 -0.34 -9.59
C VAL A 217 1.24 -0.47 -8.41
N ILE A 218 1.40 -1.54 -7.63
CA ILE A 218 0.52 -1.92 -6.54
C ILE A 218 1.20 -1.66 -5.19
N ASN A 219 0.65 -0.74 -4.40
CA ASN A 219 1.23 -0.36 -3.12
C ASN A 219 0.66 -1.20 -1.97
N LYS A 220 1.38 -2.23 -1.54
CA LYS A 220 1.06 -3.12 -0.40
C LYS A 220 1.82 -2.73 0.88
N SER A 221 2.09 -1.45 1.06
CA SER A 221 2.82 -0.93 2.23
C SER A 221 1.89 -0.70 3.41
N ILE A 222 2.39 -0.90 4.63
CA ILE A 222 1.67 -0.67 5.89
C ILE A 222 2.54 0.18 6.82
N MET A 223 2.00 1.30 7.32
CA MET A 223 2.71 2.18 8.25
C MET A 223 3.21 1.43 9.48
N GLY A 224 4.41 1.77 9.95
CA GLY A 224 4.99 1.18 11.15
C GLY A 224 5.35 -0.31 11.03
N ASN A 225 5.19 -0.92 9.85
CA ASN A 225 5.41 -2.34 9.65
C ASN A 225 6.90 -2.71 9.79
N ARG A 226 7.17 -3.88 10.36
CA ARG A 226 8.49 -4.46 10.56
C ARG A 226 8.64 -5.75 9.76
N ILE A 227 9.86 -6.14 9.46
CA ILE A 227 10.16 -7.38 8.74
C ILE A 227 9.88 -8.59 9.63
N ARG A 228 10.43 -8.61 10.86
CA ARG A 228 10.54 -9.81 11.71
C ARG A 228 9.41 -9.98 12.73
N PHE A 229 8.84 -8.91 13.23
CA PHE A 229 7.94 -8.96 14.37
C PHE A 229 6.60 -8.31 14.07
N ASP A 230 5.53 -8.98 14.46
CA ASP A 230 4.19 -8.41 14.48
C ASP A 230 4.15 -7.23 15.44
N PHE A 231 3.24 -6.29 15.19
CA PHE A 231 3.06 -5.18 16.10
C PHE A 231 2.54 -5.66 17.47
N GLY A 232 3.27 -5.32 18.52
CA GLY A 232 3.06 -5.85 19.87
C GLY A 232 1.71 -5.50 20.49
N LYS A 233 1.27 -6.34 21.44
CA LYS A 233 -0.03 -6.21 22.15
C LYS A 233 -0.11 -5.00 23.10
N ARG A 234 0.97 -4.25 23.30
CA ARG A 234 1.10 -3.22 24.34
C ARG A 234 0.53 -1.85 23.96
N PHE A 235 0.20 -1.61 22.69
CA PHE A 235 -0.22 -0.29 22.23
C PHE A 235 -1.73 -0.22 21.97
N ILE A 236 -2.31 0.98 22.19
CA ILE A 236 -3.75 1.26 22.05
C ILE A 236 -4.24 0.97 20.59
N CYS A 237 -3.35 1.07 19.62
CA CYS A 237 -3.63 0.88 18.20
C CYS A 237 -3.32 -0.53 17.70
N LYS A 238 -3.71 -1.56 18.46
CA LYS A 238 -3.48 -2.98 18.08
C LYS A 238 -3.89 -3.26 16.64
N GLY A 239 -2.95 -3.82 15.86
CA GLY A 239 -3.19 -4.24 14.48
C GLY A 239 -3.04 -3.14 13.43
N LEU A 240 -2.91 -1.86 13.80
CA LEU A 240 -2.74 -0.75 12.84
C LEU A 240 -1.47 -0.91 11.99
N PHE A 241 -0.39 -1.39 12.58
CA PHE A 241 0.89 -1.61 11.89
C PHE A 241 1.00 -3.01 11.26
N GLY A 242 -0.09 -3.75 11.24
CA GLY A 242 -0.20 -5.06 10.61
C GLY A 242 0.63 -6.15 11.28
N ILE A 243 0.57 -7.34 10.69
CA ILE A 243 1.50 -8.44 10.97
C ILE A 243 2.81 -8.19 10.25
N SER A 244 3.89 -8.85 10.69
CA SER A 244 5.24 -8.66 10.15
C SER A 244 5.33 -8.93 8.65
N GLY A 245 6.33 -8.33 8.00
CA GLY A 245 6.62 -8.57 6.58
C GLY A 245 6.74 -10.06 6.26
N LEU A 246 7.44 -10.83 7.09
CA LEU A 246 7.56 -12.29 6.94
C LEU A 246 6.20 -12.99 6.96
N ASN A 247 5.32 -12.61 7.90
CA ASN A 247 4.01 -13.24 8.06
C ASN A 247 3.01 -12.85 6.98
N ARG A 248 3.09 -11.63 6.41
CA ARG A 248 2.17 -11.15 5.37
C ARG A 248 2.66 -11.33 3.92
N LEU A 249 3.92 -11.74 3.72
CA LEU A 249 4.51 -11.90 2.38
C LEU A 249 3.68 -12.82 1.48
N GLN A 250 3.26 -13.97 2.02
CA GLN A 250 2.44 -14.93 1.28
C GLN A 250 1.12 -14.31 0.85
N ARG A 251 0.40 -13.67 1.78
CA ARG A 251 -0.91 -13.07 1.56
C ARG A 251 -0.85 -11.90 0.58
N ASP A 252 0.12 -10.98 0.79
CA ASP A 252 0.12 -9.68 0.11
C ASP A 252 0.87 -9.69 -1.23
N VAL A 253 1.74 -10.69 -1.46
CA VAL A 253 2.61 -10.72 -2.62
C VAL A 253 2.58 -12.05 -3.35
N VAL A 254 2.88 -13.16 -2.65
CA VAL A 254 3.08 -14.46 -3.32
C VAL A 254 1.79 -14.99 -3.93
N ASN A 255 0.65 -14.79 -3.27
CA ASN A 255 -0.68 -15.22 -3.75
C ASN A 255 -1.16 -14.46 -5.00
N TYR A 256 -0.43 -13.44 -5.47
CA TYR A 256 -0.76 -12.68 -6.68
C TYR A 256 0.17 -13.08 -7.82
N PRO A 257 -0.26 -13.98 -8.72
CA PRO A 257 0.59 -14.52 -9.80
C PRO A 257 0.94 -13.49 -10.87
N ASP A 258 0.16 -12.41 -10.97
CA ASP A 258 0.39 -11.28 -11.86
C ASP A 258 1.55 -10.36 -11.43
N THR A 259 1.99 -10.44 -10.17
CA THR A 259 3.17 -9.71 -9.69
C THR A 259 4.45 -10.30 -10.28
N GLU A 260 5.14 -9.53 -11.11
CA GLU A 260 6.44 -9.90 -11.70
C GLU A 260 7.60 -9.35 -10.86
N TYR A 261 7.51 -8.09 -10.47
CA TYR A 261 8.54 -7.41 -9.67
C TYR A 261 8.01 -7.06 -8.29
N VAL A 262 8.88 -7.21 -7.29
CA VAL A 262 8.59 -6.81 -5.92
C VAL A 262 9.64 -5.81 -5.47
N ILE A 263 9.21 -4.58 -5.19
CA ILE A 263 10.06 -3.59 -4.52
C ILE A 263 9.90 -3.80 -3.02
N PHE A 264 10.92 -4.37 -2.39
CA PHE A 264 10.98 -4.60 -0.95
C PHE A 264 11.59 -3.39 -0.25
N ALA A 265 10.76 -2.62 0.44
CA ALA A 265 11.11 -1.34 1.07
C ALA A 265 10.72 -1.34 2.57
N LEU A 266 11.20 -2.35 3.31
CA LEU A 266 11.03 -2.50 4.75
C LEU A 266 12.39 -2.49 5.47
N GLY A 267 12.38 -2.24 6.78
CA GLY A 267 13.57 -2.31 7.64
C GLY A 267 13.72 -1.12 8.58
N THR A 268 13.22 0.05 8.20
CA THR A 268 13.31 1.26 9.02
C THR A 268 12.76 1.03 10.43
N ASN A 269 11.59 0.42 10.53
CA ASN A 269 10.91 0.19 11.81
C ASN A 269 11.54 -0.92 12.65
N ASP A 270 12.27 -1.86 12.03
CA ASP A 270 13.01 -2.89 12.74
C ASP A 270 14.16 -2.29 13.57
N PHE A 271 14.81 -1.23 13.05
CA PHE A 271 15.83 -0.50 13.78
C PHE A 271 15.28 0.62 14.68
N LEU A 272 14.23 1.33 14.25
CA LEU A 272 13.76 2.54 14.93
C LEU A 272 12.88 2.24 16.14
N GLN A 273 11.89 1.34 16.03
CA GLN A 273 10.89 1.09 17.07
C GLN A 273 11.40 0.40 18.34
N PRO A 274 12.35 -0.55 18.29
CA PRO A 274 12.78 -1.24 19.51
C PRO A 274 13.35 -0.29 20.56
N GLY A 275 12.91 -0.49 21.81
CA GLY A 275 13.28 0.38 22.94
C GLY A 275 12.42 1.63 23.07
N THR A 276 11.38 1.78 22.25
CA THR A 276 10.35 2.82 22.37
C THR A 276 9.06 2.21 22.95
N ILE A 277 7.99 3.03 23.01
CA ILE A 277 6.65 2.54 23.38
C ILE A 277 6.06 1.55 22.35
N MET A 278 6.63 1.51 21.14
CA MET A 278 6.15 0.70 20.03
C MET A 278 6.64 -0.75 20.08
N ALA A 279 7.88 -0.98 20.56
CA ALA A 279 8.48 -2.31 20.59
C ALA A 279 9.47 -2.48 21.75
N GLY A 280 9.60 -3.72 22.23
CA GLY A 280 10.55 -4.06 23.29
C GLY A 280 12.01 -3.93 22.83
N LYS A 281 12.92 -3.66 23.77
CA LYS A 281 14.37 -3.58 23.46
C LYS A 281 14.92 -4.89 22.86
N GLY A 282 14.37 -6.04 23.26
CA GLY A 282 14.79 -7.35 22.77
C GLY A 282 14.46 -7.62 21.30
N ASP A 283 13.58 -6.79 20.68
CA ASP A 283 13.24 -6.91 19.27
C ASP A 283 14.31 -6.26 18.34
N PHE A 284 15.30 -5.56 18.92
CA PHE A 284 16.32 -4.83 18.15
C PHE A 284 17.24 -5.80 17.41
N PRO A 285 17.30 -5.78 16.06
CA PRO A 285 18.11 -6.71 15.31
C PRO A 285 19.56 -6.23 15.24
N LYS A 286 20.47 -7.17 15.03
CA LYS A 286 21.76 -6.89 14.41
C LYS A 286 21.58 -6.76 12.89
N ALA A 287 22.43 -5.94 12.26
CA ALA A 287 22.41 -5.73 10.81
C ALA A 287 22.42 -7.05 10.03
N ARG A 288 23.25 -8.01 10.46
CA ARG A 288 23.35 -9.33 9.84
C ARG A 288 22.07 -10.13 9.95
N GLU A 289 21.39 -10.12 11.09
CA GLU A 289 20.14 -10.86 11.30
C GLU A 289 19.02 -10.33 10.40
N LEU A 290 18.96 -9.00 10.23
CA LEU A 290 17.95 -8.40 9.35
C LEU A 290 18.28 -8.67 7.88
N PHE A 291 19.55 -8.58 7.50
CA PHE A 291 20.02 -8.91 6.17
C PHE A 291 19.69 -10.37 5.80
N ASP A 292 19.98 -11.33 6.68
CA ASP A 292 19.69 -12.74 6.43
C ASP A 292 18.17 -12.99 6.27
N ALA A 293 17.33 -12.29 7.04
CA ALA A 293 15.87 -12.35 6.87
C ALA A 293 15.42 -11.81 5.49
N VAL A 294 16.05 -10.73 4.99
CA VAL A 294 15.74 -10.16 3.68
C VAL A 294 16.23 -11.05 2.54
N VAL A 295 17.40 -11.69 2.71
CA VAL A 295 17.86 -12.72 1.75
C VAL A 295 16.85 -13.85 1.64
N GLY A 296 16.36 -14.39 2.76
CA GLY A 296 15.34 -15.45 2.75
C GLY A 296 14.01 -15.01 2.11
N ILE A 297 13.64 -13.72 2.23
CA ILE A 297 12.49 -13.15 1.50
C ILE A 297 12.77 -13.14 -0.01
N GLY A 298 13.96 -12.68 -0.42
CA GLY A 298 14.39 -12.67 -1.82
C GLY A 298 14.37 -14.05 -2.46
N GLU A 299 14.90 -15.06 -1.75
CA GLU A 299 14.87 -16.47 -2.16
C GLU A 299 13.44 -16.98 -2.33
N LYS A 300 12.58 -16.75 -1.35
CA LYS A 300 11.16 -17.14 -1.43
C LYS A 300 10.43 -16.46 -2.60
N LEU A 301 10.71 -15.20 -2.88
CA LEU A 301 10.15 -14.50 -4.03
C LEU A 301 10.65 -15.12 -5.34
N HIS A 302 11.93 -15.41 -5.44
CA HIS A 302 12.53 -16.06 -6.61
C HIS A 302 11.94 -17.46 -6.87
N GLU A 303 11.78 -18.28 -5.85
CA GLU A 303 11.12 -19.60 -5.93
C GLU A 303 9.68 -19.52 -6.45
N ASN A 304 9.02 -18.36 -6.27
CA ASN A 304 7.68 -18.08 -6.78
C ASN A 304 7.70 -17.25 -8.10
N GLY A 305 8.82 -17.23 -8.81
CA GLY A 305 8.95 -16.59 -10.13
C GLY A 305 8.92 -15.05 -10.09
N LYS A 306 9.22 -14.44 -8.93
CA LYS A 306 9.18 -12.98 -8.75
C LYS A 306 10.58 -12.41 -8.63
N LYS A 307 10.80 -11.25 -9.23
CA LYS A 307 12.06 -10.52 -9.20
C LYS A 307 12.07 -9.54 -8.03
N CYS A 308 12.98 -9.72 -7.06
CA CYS A 308 13.07 -8.91 -5.85
C CYS A 308 14.03 -7.73 -6.05
N ILE A 309 13.54 -6.50 -5.90
CA ILE A 309 14.33 -5.26 -5.86
C ILE A 309 14.31 -4.75 -4.41
N VAL A 310 15.46 -4.71 -3.76
CA VAL A 310 15.54 -4.28 -2.35
C VAL A 310 15.94 -2.81 -2.27
N PHE A 311 15.16 -2.03 -1.55
CA PHE A 311 15.51 -0.67 -1.17
C PHE A 311 16.21 -0.70 0.19
N ASN A 312 17.36 -0.06 0.32
CA ASN A 312 17.99 0.09 1.61
C ASN A 312 17.26 1.08 2.53
N VAL A 313 17.67 1.20 3.77
CA VAL A 313 17.05 2.07 4.77
C VAL A 313 17.59 3.48 4.66
N LEU A 314 16.71 4.49 4.62
CA LEU A 314 17.08 5.90 4.70
C LEU A 314 17.72 6.22 6.06
N ASN A 315 18.68 7.14 6.06
CA ASN A 315 19.33 7.60 7.28
C ASN A 315 18.38 8.48 8.12
N PHE A 316 18.19 8.16 9.40
CA PHE A 316 17.23 8.81 10.29
C PHE A 316 17.86 9.38 11.58
N GLY A 317 19.16 9.74 11.54
CA GLY A 317 19.91 10.16 12.74
C GLY A 317 19.35 11.36 13.51
N GLU A 318 18.54 12.22 12.87
CA GLU A 318 17.89 13.34 13.55
C GLU A 318 16.45 13.02 14.03
N CYS A 319 15.92 11.83 13.73
CA CYS A 319 14.62 11.40 14.25
C CYS A 319 14.68 11.27 15.78
N VAL A 320 13.59 11.63 16.45
CA VAL A 320 13.49 11.65 17.94
C VAL A 320 13.83 10.29 18.59
N ASP A 321 13.53 9.19 17.90
CA ASP A 321 13.78 7.83 18.37
C ASP A 321 15.12 7.24 17.90
N SER A 322 15.90 8.01 17.13
CA SER A 322 17.24 7.61 16.73
C SER A 322 18.21 7.58 17.92
N ARG A 323 19.20 6.71 17.85
CA ARG A 323 20.29 6.58 18.81
C ARG A 323 21.54 6.09 18.05
N PRO A 324 22.77 6.44 18.50
CA PRO A 324 24.00 6.05 17.79
C PRO A 324 24.14 4.56 17.48
N HIS A 325 23.71 3.69 18.39
CA HIS A 325 23.77 2.25 18.15
C HIS A 325 22.78 1.78 17.07
N LYS A 326 21.63 2.47 16.91
CA LYS A 326 20.65 2.18 15.85
C LYS A 326 21.20 2.62 14.49
N GLU A 327 21.79 3.81 14.44
CA GLU A 327 22.43 4.36 13.22
C GLU A 327 23.60 3.49 12.75
N ALA A 328 24.39 2.98 13.67
CA ALA A 328 25.49 2.05 13.35
C ALA A 328 24.98 0.74 12.70
N GLU A 329 23.89 0.16 13.20
CA GLU A 329 23.32 -1.05 12.63
C GLU A 329 22.65 -0.77 11.26
N VAL A 330 22.02 0.39 11.05
CA VAL A 330 21.50 0.80 9.72
C VAL A 330 22.64 0.93 8.72
N THR A 331 23.71 1.61 9.10
CA THR A 331 24.91 1.74 8.24
C THR A 331 25.48 0.38 7.85
N ALA A 332 25.60 -0.53 8.83
CA ALA A 332 26.08 -1.88 8.60
C ALA A 332 25.14 -2.70 7.71
N TYR A 333 23.82 -2.59 7.91
CA TYR A 333 22.80 -3.24 7.10
C TYR A 333 22.83 -2.76 5.64
N ASN A 334 22.84 -1.44 5.42
CA ASN A 334 22.92 -0.86 4.08
C ASN A 334 24.20 -1.30 3.34
N ARG A 335 25.34 -1.37 4.08
CA ARG A 335 26.58 -1.90 3.53
C ARG A 335 26.45 -3.37 3.12
N LEU A 336 25.87 -4.23 3.97
CA LEU A 336 25.65 -5.65 3.64
C LEU A 336 24.81 -5.82 2.38
N LEU A 337 23.75 -5.02 2.20
CA LEU A 337 22.94 -5.03 0.98
C LEU A 337 23.77 -4.65 -0.25
N ASN A 338 24.55 -3.58 -0.15
CA ASN A 338 25.37 -3.09 -1.25
C ASN A 338 26.52 -4.03 -1.63
N GLU A 339 27.09 -4.75 -0.67
CA GLU A 339 28.15 -5.75 -0.89
C GLU A 339 27.62 -7.08 -1.45
N ASN A 340 26.31 -7.35 -1.34
CA ASN A 340 25.68 -8.60 -1.75
C ASN A 340 24.53 -8.38 -2.73
N LYS A 341 24.68 -7.47 -3.69
CA LYS A 341 23.62 -7.14 -4.69
C LYS A 341 23.23 -8.33 -5.56
N ASP A 342 24.14 -9.26 -5.78
CA ASP A 342 23.95 -10.48 -6.56
C ASP A 342 22.90 -11.44 -6.00
N LYS A 343 22.52 -11.29 -4.73
CA LYS A 343 21.45 -12.08 -4.09
C LYS A 343 20.03 -11.64 -4.48
N PHE A 344 19.90 -10.51 -5.15
CA PHE A 344 18.63 -9.91 -5.52
C PHE A 344 18.60 -9.57 -7.02
N HIS A 345 17.43 -9.30 -7.56
CA HIS A 345 17.33 -8.77 -8.92
C HIS A 345 18.02 -7.41 -9.04
N ALA A 346 17.83 -6.55 -8.03
CA ALA A 346 18.57 -5.29 -7.87
C ALA A 346 18.56 -4.84 -6.41
N VAL A 347 19.50 -3.99 -6.05
CA VAL A 347 19.53 -3.25 -4.78
C VAL A 347 19.60 -1.77 -5.08
N TYR A 348 18.64 -1.03 -4.56
CA TYR A 348 18.57 0.42 -4.68
C TYR A 348 19.08 1.11 -3.43
N ASP A 349 20.20 1.84 -3.57
CA ASP A 349 20.80 2.63 -2.52
C ASP A 349 20.15 4.03 -2.44
N GLN A 350 18.91 4.07 -1.95
CA GLN A 350 18.17 5.33 -1.78
C GLN A 350 18.81 6.24 -0.71
N ALA A 351 19.55 5.66 0.24
CA ALA A 351 20.18 6.42 1.31
C ALA A 351 21.23 7.39 0.77
N ILE A 352 21.98 7.01 -0.27
CA ILE A 352 23.04 7.86 -0.86
C ILE A 352 22.46 9.13 -1.49
N LEU A 353 21.24 9.09 -2.04
CA LEU A 353 20.60 10.24 -2.67
C LEU A 353 20.15 11.29 -1.66
N CYS A 354 19.80 10.83 -0.47
CA CYS A 354 19.24 11.67 0.58
C CYS A 354 20.26 12.01 1.67
N VAL A 355 21.49 11.45 1.63
CA VAL A 355 22.48 11.62 2.71
C VAL A 355 22.87 13.08 2.89
N ASN A 356 22.92 13.51 4.16
CA ASN A 356 23.54 14.80 4.52
C ASN A 356 25.07 14.63 4.51
N PRO A 357 25.82 15.35 3.67
CA PRO A 357 27.27 15.18 3.56
C PRO A 357 28.03 15.52 4.86
N ASP A 358 27.48 16.44 5.67
CA ASP A 358 28.09 16.87 6.93
C ASP A 358 27.74 15.91 8.10
N LYS A 359 26.70 15.10 7.93
CA LYS A 359 26.18 14.13 8.92
C LYS A 359 25.73 12.84 8.24
N PRO A 360 26.63 11.92 7.90
CA PRO A 360 26.32 10.74 7.07
C PRO A 360 25.25 9.79 7.62
N THR A 361 24.95 9.85 8.93
CA THR A 361 23.86 9.07 9.55
C THR A 361 22.49 9.74 9.44
N CYS A 362 22.43 10.93 8.82
CA CYS A 362 21.22 11.73 8.66
C CYS A 362 20.89 11.91 7.18
N SER A 363 19.61 11.97 6.86
CA SER A 363 19.16 12.48 5.57
C SER A 363 19.12 14.01 5.58
N ARG A 364 19.16 14.63 4.39
CA ARG A 364 19.03 16.08 4.21
C ARG A 364 17.66 16.54 4.67
N LYS A 365 17.62 17.60 5.48
CA LYS A 365 16.40 18.12 6.11
C LYS A 365 15.38 18.63 5.10
N GLU A 366 15.84 19.21 4.01
CA GLU A 366 15.00 19.71 2.92
C GLU A 366 14.15 18.62 2.26
N TYR A 367 14.59 17.35 2.32
CA TYR A 367 13.90 16.18 1.76
C TYR A 367 12.98 15.47 2.75
N LEU A 368 12.98 15.90 4.01
CA LEU A 368 12.23 15.26 5.08
C LEU A 368 11.07 16.11 5.59
N GLY A 369 10.08 15.43 6.16
CA GLY A 369 9.06 16.05 6.99
C GLY A 369 9.62 16.52 8.34
N LYS A 370 8.75 17.12 9.14
CA LYS A 370 9.11 17.68 10.47
C LYS A 370 9.56 16.65 11.50
N ASP A 371 9.35 15.38 11.24
CA ASP A 371 9.76 14.24 12.09
C ASP A 371 11.18 13.74 11.79
N TYR A 372 11.81 14.28 10.76
CA TYR A 372 13.15 13.88 10.30
C TYR A 372 13.28 12.38 9.97
N LEU A 373 12.19 11.76 9.56
CA LEU A 373 12.08 10.35 9.21
C LEU A 373 11.44 10.15 7.84
N HIS A 374 10.24 10.69 7.67
CA HIS A 374 9.47 10.50 6.46
C HIS A 374 9.87 11.53 5.40
N PRO A 375 10.16 11.10 4.16
CA PRO A 375 10.35 12.03 3.05
C PRO A 375 9.13 12.95 2.89
N ASN A 376 9.39 14.21 2.56
CA ASN A 376 8.38 15.10 2.05
C ASN A 376 8.17 14.85 0.53
N LYS A 377 7.36 15.68 -0.13
CA LYS A 377 7.07 15.50 -1.56
C LYS A 377 8.33 15.55 -2.43
N GLU A 378 9.26 16.48 -2.14
CA GLU A 378 10.52 16.64 -2.87
C GLU A 378 11.44 15.43 -2.64
N GLY A 379 11.62 15.00 -1.38
CA GLY A 379 12.40 13.81 -1.06
C GLY A 379 11.82 12.54 -1.66
N GLY A 380 10.48 12.42 -1.70
CA GLY A 380 9.81 11.32 -2.40
C GLY A 380 10.07 11.34 -3.91
N GLN A 381 10.08 12.53 -4.54
CA GLN A 381 10.41 12.65 -5.96
C GLN A 381 11.85 12.22 -6.25
N ILE A 382 12.81 12.66 -5.43
CA ILE A 382 14.22 12.27 -5.57
C ILE A 382 14.41 10.75 -5.44
N VAL A 383 13.74 10.12 -4.46
CA VAL A 383 13.76 8.66 -4.32
C VAL A 383 13.19 7.98 -5.58
N ALA A 384 12.06 8.48 -6.09
CA ALA A 384 11.46 7.93 -7.30
C ALA A 384 12.36 8.09 -8.53
N ASP A 385 12.98 9.27 -8.71
CA ASP A 385 13.82 9.59 -9.87
C ASP A 385 15.10 8.76 -9.91
N GLY A 386 15.62 8.38 -8.76
CA GLY A 386 16.82 7.54 -8.66
C GLY A 386 16.59 6.06 -8.95
N VAL A 387 15.35 5.58 -9.06
CA VAL A 387 15.08 4.19 -9.44
C VAL A 387 15.43 3.97 -10.91
N ASP A 388 16.32 3.01 -11.16
CA ASP A 388 16.70 2.62 -12.52
C ASP A 388 15.57 1.83 -13.19
N LEU A 389 14.90 2.44 -14.16
CA LEU A 389 13.78 1.81 -14.86
C LEU A 389 14.23 0.60 -15.72
N SER A 390 15.51 0.49 -16.06
CA SER A 390 16.01 -0.66 -16.82
C SER A 390 15.86 -2.01 -16.09
N TRP A 391 15.66 -1.99 -14.77
CA TRP A 391 15.40 -3.19 -13.97
C TRP A 391 14.06 -3.86 -14.31
N PHE A 392 13.14 -3.14 -14.96
CA PHE A 392 11.80 -3.62 -15.32
C PHE A 392 11.69 -4.05 -16.81
N ARG A 393 12.76 -4.58 -17.38
CA ARG A 393 12.81 -5.07 -18.77
C ARG A 393 12.75 -6.59 -18.86
#